data_80bb347ac4902ce495b4785e16ab8c0b
#
_entry.id   80bb347ac4902ce495b4785e16ab8c0b
#
_cell.length_a   1.000
_cell.length_b   1.000
_cell.length_c   1.000
_cell.angle_alpha   90.00
_cell.angle_beta   90.00
_cell.angle_gamma   90.00
#
_symmetry.space_group_name_H-M   'P 1'
#
loop_
_entity.id
_entity.type
_entity.pdbx_description
1 polymer ?
#
loop_
_entity_poly.entity_id
_entity_poly.type
_entity_poly.pdbx_seq_one_letter_code
_entity_poly.pdbx_strand_id
1 'polypeptide(L)'
;LRAVMKFLPFYLITSLFVWSSAVYGQVSQILEDEAVAWLQGLIRVDTINPPGNETRAVEFFADIFDAEGISYETAESAPGRGNIWAKIEGGDEPALILLQHTDVVPAEEEFWTIDPLSGDIRDGYILGRGARDMKGLGIIQLATFLSLHRSGVELNRDVIFLATADEEAGGFFGVGWLIDNHPEIFEDVGFLLNEGGGGSSDEGDIVFGVEVTQKVPVWLRLTAIDTPGHGSSPRPQTAVTRIVQALNTLLENPFPPRIIGPVNDYFAALSVDMNEEWGPSYADINSAIQDPAFVEKLHANRAGHNSLIRDTCSMTRMSGSSKINVIPPTAWAELDCRILPDKPAEQFIAELDELIGYTGVEIETIMAFTPAISETNSRLFDAIVSVTQELHPGSRVIPSVSTGFTDSHFTRDLGIVSYGFNPLITESGEHTGVHGNDEQVREAAFRQAVTDYYAVVRNVVID
;
A
#
# COMPACT_ATOMS: atom_id res chain seq x y z
N LEU A 1 -35.73 -21.70 -79.19
CA LEU A 1 -35.14 -22.17 -77.96
C LEU A 1 -34.96 -21.01 -77.04
N ARG A 2 -35.85 -20.86 -76.02
CA ARG A 2 -35.77 -19.81 -74.96
C ARG A 2 -35.02 -20.40 -73.80
N ALA A 3 -33.91 -19.73 -73.41
CA ALA A 3 -33.16 -20.00 -72.19
C ALA A 3 -33.82 -19.23 -71.03
N VAL A 4 -34.24 -19.96 -69.98
CA VAL A 4 -34.80 -19.41 -68.75
C VAL A 4 -33.63 -19.21 -67.81
N MET A 5 -33.29 -17.96 -67.54
CA MET A 5 -32.35 -17.59 -66.48
C MET A 5 -33.07 -17.59 -65.13
N LYS A 6 -32.72 -18.50 -64.26
CA LYS A 6 -33.19 -18.52 -62.87
C LYS A 6 -32.34 -17.52 -62.07
N PHE A 7 -32.95 -16.46 -61.55
CA PHE A 7 -32.40 -15.58 -60.53
C PHE A 7 -32.46 -16.29 -59.16
N LEU A 8 -31.30 -16.53 -58.54
CA LEU A 8 -31.19 -16.87 -57.12
C LEU A 8 -31.23 -15.57 -56.32
N PRO A 9 -31.99 -15.43 -55.24
CA PRO A 9 -31.89 -14.27 -54.37
C PRO A 9 -30.67 -14.42 -53.48
N PHE A 10 -29.77 -13.45 -53.59
CA PHE A 10 -28.65 -13.22 -52.66
C PHE A 10 -29.22 -12.70 -51.34
N TYR A 11 -29.33 -13.56 -50.32
CA TYR A 11 -29.56 -13.09 -48.94
C TYR A 11 -28.28 -12.45 -48.43
N LEU A 12 -28.30 -11.13 -48.35
CA LEU A 12 -27.32 -10.35 -47.59
C LEU A 12 -27.55 -10.64 -46.10
N ILE A 13 -26.76 -11.56 -45.54
CA ILE A 13 -26.64 -11.69 -44.07
C ILE A 13 -25.83 -10.50 -43.58
N THR A 14 -26.53 -9.42 -43.22
CA THR A 14 -25.94 -8.39 -42.38
C THR A 14 -25.75 -9.02 -41.00
N SER A 15 -24.51 -9.50 -40.74
CA SER A 15 -24.05 -9.76 -39.39
C SER A 15 -24.06 -8.44 -38.63
N LEU A 16 -25.12 -8.22 -37.84
CA LEU A 16 -25.08 -7.28 -36.76
C LEU A 16 -23.97 -7.77 -35.82
N PHE A 17 -22.79 -7.18 -35.93
CA PHE A 17 -21.85 -7.10 -34.81
C PHE A 17 -22.54 -6.20 -33.77
N VAL A 18 -23.38 -6.80 -32.93
CA VAL A 18 -23.69 -6.22 -31.64
C VAL A 18 -22.34 -6.30 -30.89
N TRP A 19 -21.66 -5.20 -30.84
CA TRP A 19 -20.63 -5.01 -29.82
C TRP A 19 -21.36 -5.25 -28.49
N SER A 20 -21.06 -6.36 -27.86
CA SER A 20 -21.36 -6.56 -26.45
C SER A 20 -20.56 -5.51 -25.69
N SER A 21 -21.14 -4.32 -25.60
CA SER A 21 -20.64 -3.30 -24.71
C SER A 21 -20.77 -3.83 -23.30
N ALA A 22 -19.63 -4.15 -22.74
CA ALA A 22 -19.34 -4.28 -21.33
C ALA A 22 -20.31 -5.16 -20.52
N VAL A 23 -19.88 -6.35 -20.25
CA VAL A 23 -20.39 -7.23 -19.18
C VAL A 23 -20.32 -6.50 -17.82
N TYR A 24 -19.45 -5.50 -17.66
CA TYR A 24 -19.32 -4.65 -16.49
C TYR A 24 -20.05 -3.32 -16.74
N GLY A 25 -21.07 -3.02 -15.91
CA GLY A 25 -21.75 -1.72 -15.97
C GLY A 25 -20.73 -0.60 -15.85
N GLN A 26 -20.76 0.37 -16.78
CA GLN A 26 -19.92 1.56 -16.67
C GLN A 26 -20.43 2.44 -15.54
N VAL A 27 -19.47 3.00 -14.76
CA VAL A 27 -19.74 4.11 -13.84
C VAL A 27 -20.29 5.28 -14.67
N SER A 28 -21.29 5.96 -14.16
CA SER A 28 -21.83 7.12 -14.87
C SER A 28 -20.86 8.29 -14.83
N GLN A 29 -20.82 9.09 -15.90
CA GLN A 29 -20.03 10.34 -15.92
C GLN A 29 -20.38 11.26 -14.74
N ILE A 30 -21.62 11.23 -14.26
CA ILE A 30 -22.05 12.01 -13.09
C ILE A 30 -21.31 11.56 -11.85
N LEU A 31 -21.12 10.25 -11.63
CA LEU A 31 -20.39 9.74 -10.48
C LEU A 31 -18.88 10.02 -10.55
N GLU A 32 -18.29 10.00 -11.76
CA GLU A 32 -16.90 10.41 -11.93
C GLU A 32 -16.70 11.89 -11.57
N ASP A 33 -17.65 12.77 -11.94
CA ASP A 33 -17.62 14.18 -11.59
C ASP A 33 -17.82 14.39 -10.08
N GLU A 34 -18.72 13.62 -9.44
CA GLU A 34 -18.88 13.58 -7.99
C GLU A 34 -17.60 13.12 -7.30
N ALA A 35 -16.96 12.05 -7.78
CA ALA A 35 -15.71 11.52 -7.22
C ALA A 35 -14.57 12.56 -7.25
N VAL A 36 -14.42 13.29 -8.35
CA VAL A 36 -13.44 14.40 -8.43
C VAL A 36 -13.77 15.48 -7.39
N ALA A 37 -15.04 15.86 -7.25
CA ALA A 37 -15.44 16.86 -6.27
C ALA A 37 -15.24 16.39 -4.81
N TRP A 38 -15.52 15.11 -4.53
CA TRP A 38 -15.27 14.50 -3.23
C TRP A 38 -13.78 14.43 -2.90
N LEU A 39 -12.93 14.07 -3.88
CA LEU A 39 -11.48 14.06 -3.66
C LEU A 39 -10.96 15.46 -3.31
N GLN A 40 -11.38 16.47 -4.06
CA GLN A 40 -11.06 17.86 -3.74
C GLN A 40 -11.55 18.26 -2.34
N GLY A 41 -12.75 17.82 -1.97
CA GLY A 41 -13.35 18.04 -0.64
C GLY A 41 -12.54 17.37 0.46
N LEU A 42 -12.22 16.08 0.30
CA LEU A 42 -11.50 15.30 1.30
C LEU A 42 -10.02 15.75 1.45
N ILE A 43 -9.36 16.21 0.39
CA ILE A 43 -8.03 16.83 0.49
C ILE A 43 -8.06 18.06 1.41
N ARG A 44 -9.13 18.86 1.35
CA ARG A 44 -9.31 20.05 2.21
C ARG A 44 -9.59 19.74 3.69
N VAL A 45 -9.96 18.49 3.98
CA VAL A 45 -10.10 18.03 5.37
C VAL A 45 -8.70 17.78 5.93
N ASP A 46 -8.31 18.59 6.91
CA ASP A 46 -7.02 18.48 7.59
C ASP A 46 -7.01 17.29 8.55
N THR A 47 -6.35 16.23 8.14
CA THR A 47 -6.09 15.00 8.89
C THR A 47 -4.59 14.69 8.96
N ILE A 48 -3.74 15.72 8.95
CA ILE A 48 -2.29 15.57 9.09
C ILE A 48 -1.97 14.87 10.41
N ASN A 49 -1.21 13.80 10.33
CA ASN A 49 -0.79 12.97 11.45
C ASN A 49 0.74 13.07 11.66
N PRO A 50 1.23 13.51 12.84
CA PRO A 50 0.46 13.96 14.01
C PRO A 50 -0.17 15.35 13.86
N PRO A 51 -1.25 15.70 14.60
CA PRO A 51 -1.88 14.90 15.65
C PRO A 51 -2.94 13.91 15.14
N GLY A 52 -3.33 13.93 13.85
CA GLY A 52 -4.40 13.16 13.26
C GLY A 52 -5.65 14.06 13.00
N ASN A 53 -6.73 13.95 13.75
CA ASN A 53 -8.04 14.61 13.56
C ASN A 53 -8.93 13.95 12.49
N GLU A 54 -8.83 12.63 12.35
CA GLU A 54 -9.58 11.85 11.37
C GLU A 54 -11.10 11.89 11.64
N THR A 55 -11.55 12.28 12.83
CA THR A 55 -12.97 12.56 13.09
C THR A 55 -13.55 13.57 12.10
N ARG A 56 -12.74 14.49 11.54
CA ARG A 56 -13.17 15.40 10.47
C ARG A 56 -13.45 14.68 9.15
N ALA A 57 -12.67 13.64 8.85
CA ALA A 57 -12.93 12.79 7.68
C ALA A 57 -14.16 11.91 7.91
N VAL A 58 -14.39 11.43 9.14
CA VAL A 58 -15.64 10.76 9.52
C VAL A 58 -16.85 11.65 9.24
N GLU A 59 -16.81 12.94 9.66
CA GLU A 59 -17.88 13.90 9.37
C GLU A 59 -18.11 14.06 7.85
N PHE A 60 -17.04 14.13 7.07
CA PHE A 60 -17.11 14.22 5.60
C PHE A 60 -17.82 13.01 4.98
N PHE A 61 -17.48 11.80 5.38
CA PHE A 61 -18.13 10.59 4.87
C PHE A 61 -19.56 10.44 5.37
N ALA A 62 -19.82 10.81 6.64
CA ALA A 62 -21.15 10.80 7.23
C ALA A 62 -22.13 11.69 6.46
N ASP A 63 -21.71 12.89 6.08
CA ASP A 63 -22.52 13.81 5.26
C ASP A 63 -22.92 13.18 3.91
N ILE A 64 -22.02 12.41 3.29
CA ILE A 64 -22.29 11.71 2.03
C ILE A 64 -23.25 10.54 2.27
N PHE A 65 -23.04 9.74 3.30
CA PHE A 65 -23.92 8.60 3.63
C PHE A 65 -25.32 9.05 4.02
N ASP A 66 -25.44 10.14 4.78
CA ASP A 66 -26.72 10.75 5.11
C ASP A 66 -27.48 11.21 3.85
N ALA A 67 -26.78 11.83 2.89
CA ALA A 67 -27.37 12.26 1.62
C ALA A 67 -27.85 11.10 0.76
N GLU A 68 -27.17 9.95 0.83
CA GLU A 68 -27.51 8.71 0.11
C GLU A 68 -28.51 7.83 0.87
N GLY A 69 -28.81 8.14 2.12
CA GLY A 69 -29.69 7.32 2.98
C GLY A 69 -29.05 5.99 3.39
N ILE A 70 -27.72 5.94 3.48
CA ILE A 70 -26.96 4.78 3.89
C ILE A 70 -26.75 4.80 5.40
N SER A 71 -27.03 3.68 6.07
CA SER A 71 -26.72 3.51 7.48
C SER A 71 -25.22 3.26 7.67
N TYR A 72 -24.63 3.92 8.65
CA TYR A 72 -23.22 3.78 8.98
C TYR A 72 -23.02 3.74 10.50
N GLU A 73 -21.85 3.31 10.93
CA GLU A 73 -21.40 3.34 12.31
C GLU A 73 -20.08 4.09 12.41
N THR A 74 -19.82 4.67 13.58
CA THR A 74 -18.60 5.42 13.86
C THR A 74 -18.05 5.04 15.22
N ALA A 75 -16.73 5.06 15.35
CA ALA A 75 -16.06 4.90 16.65
C ALA A 75 -14.83 5.81 16.70
N GLU A 76 -14.60 6.41 17.87
CA GLU A 76 -13.44 7.25 18.14
C GLU A 76 -12.52 6.51 19.12
N SER A 77 -11.35 6.09 18.65
CA SER A 77 -10.39 5.31 19.45
C SER A 77 -9.64 6.17 20.48
N ALA A 78 -9.46 7.44 20.18
CA ALA A 78 -8.92 8.49 21.05
C ALA A 78 -9.44 9.85 20.54
N PRO A 79 -9.35 10.95 21.33
CA PRO A 79 -9.83 12.25 20.88
C PRO A 79 -9.30 12.65 19.51
N GLY A 80 -10.20 12.84 18.53
CA GLY A 80 -9.89 13.18 17.15
C GLY A 80 -9.54 11.98 16.24
N ARG A 81 -9.39 10.76 16.76
CA ARG A 81 -9.03 9.56 16.04
C ARG A 81 -10.28 8.76 15.62
N GLY A 82 -11.05 9.32 14.70
CA GLY A 82 -12.33 8.78 14.28
C GLY A 82 -12.19 7.72 13.18
N ASN A 83 -13.06 6.70 13.26
CA ASN A 83 -13.22 5.62 12.27
C ASN A 83 -14.70 5.55 11.88
N ILE A 84 -15.00 5.19 10.61
CA ILE A 84 -16.35 5.05 10.09
C ILE A 84 -16.46 3.83 9.18
N TRP A 85 -17.59 3.11 9.28
CA TRP A 85 -17.88 2.02 8.35
C TRP A 85 -19.36 1.98 7.98
N ALA A 86 -19.62 1.51 6.77
CA ALA A 86 -20.96 1.29 6.25
C ALA A 86 -20.98 -0.05 5.51
N LYS A 87 -22.15 -0.72 5.49
CA LYS A 87 -22.33 -2.02 4.89
C LYS A 87 -23.49 -2.04 3.91
N ILE A 88 -23.28 -2.65 2.74
CA ILE A 88 -24.33 -3.10 1.85
C ILE A 88 -24.49 -4.60 2.09
N GLU A 89 -25.68 -5.00 2.51
CA GLU A 89 -25.99 -6.42 2.72
C GLU A 89 -26.07 -7.16 1.38
N GLY A 90 -25.54 -8.38 1.35
CA GLY A 90 -25.52 -9.28 0.21
C GLY A 90 -25.91 -10.70 0.56
N GLY A 91 -25.43 -11.66 -0.22
CA GLY A 91 -25.67 -13.10 -0.01
C GLY A 91 -24.77 -13.72 1.06
N ASP A 92 -24.72 -15.06 1.03
CA ASP A 92 -24.08 -15.85 2.10
C ASP A 92 -22.57 -16.08 1.93
N GLU A 93 -21.93 -15.48 0.89
CA GLU A 93 -20.48 -15.57 0.75
C GLU A 93 -19.76 -14.63 1.72
N PRO A 94 -18.55 -14.98 2.21
CA PRO A 94 -17.79 -14.12 3.11
C PRO A 94 -17.57 -12.72 2.55
N ALA A 95 -17.72 -11.70 3.38
CA ALA A 95 -17.74 -10.29 3.00
C ALA A 95 -16.45 -9.80 2.29
N LEU A 96 -16.59 -8.70 1.56
CA LEU A 96 -15.48 -7.90 1.02
C LEU A 96 -15.39 -6.57 1.76
N ILE A 97 -14.22 -6.26 2.33
CA ILE A 97 -13.92 -4.93 2.87
C ILE A 97 -13.19 -4.07 1.82
N LEU A 98 -13.62 -2.83 1.66
CA LEU A 98 -12.91 -1.75 0.99
C LEU A 98 -12.32 -0.87 2.09
N LEU A 99 -11.03 -1.05 2.37
CA LEU A 99 -10.31 -0.40 3.46
C LEU A 99 -9.53 0.80 2.96
N GLN A 100 -9.60 1.90 3.69
CA GLN A 100 -8.77 3.07 3.49
C GLN A 100 -8.39 3.74 4.80
N HIS A 101 -7.21 4.35 4.87
CA HIS A 101 -6.89 5.29 5.92
C HIS A 101 -7.21 6.73 5.50
N THR A 102 -7.46 7.58 6.49
CA THR A 102 -7.87 8.97 6.27
C THR A 102 -6.84 9.99 6.72
N ASP A 103 -5.90 9.59 7.55
CA ASP A 103 -4.75 10.43 7.92
C ASP A 103 -3.75 10.57 6.76
N VAL A 104 -2.91 11.57 6.87
CA VAL A 104 -1.87 11.88 5.88
C VAL A 104 -0.62 12.38 6.60
N VAL A 105 0.57 12.12 6.01
CA VAL A 105 1.83 12.63 6.54
C VAL A 105 1.89 14.16 6.53
N PRO A 106 2.74 14.78 7.38
CA PRO A 106 2.94 16.22 7.39
C PRO A 106 3.38 16.78 6.04
N ALA A 107 2.98 18.03 5.78
CA ALA A 107 3.39 18.80 4.64
C ALA A 107 4.03 20.12 5.12
N GLU A 108 5.29 20.35 4.74
CA GLU A 108 6.00 21.60 5.06
C GLU A 108 5.69 22.64 3.97
N GLU A 109 4.68 23.48 4.22
CA GLU A 109 4.11 24.43 3.25
C GLU A 109 5.16 25.29 2.51
N GLU A 110 6.28 25.62 3.16
CA GLU A 110 7.36 26.42 2.57
C GLU A 110 8.04 25.75 1.35
N PHE A 111 7.89 24.41 1.22
CA PHE A 111 8.46 23.64 0.10
C PHE A 111 7.41 23.25 -0.95
N TRP A 112 6.14 23.63 -0.76
CA TRP A 112 5.08 23.36 -1.71
C TRP A 112 4.84 24.56 -2.64
N THR A 113 4.50 24.28 -3.90
CA THR A 113 4.15 25.32 -4.87
C THR A 113 2.71 25.81 -4.73
N ILE A 114 1.90 25.07 -3.97
CA ILE A 114 0.49 25.36 -3.63
C ILE A 114 0.24 25.06 -2.15
N ASP A 115 -0.92 25.48 -1.64
CA ASP A 115 -1.40 25.02 -0.35
C ASP A 115 -1.61 23.50 -0.37
N PRO A 116 -0.94 22.71 0.49
CA PRO A 116 -1.05 21.25 0.53
C PRO A 116 -2.48 20.73 0.73
N LEU A 117 -3.37 21.54 1.30
CA LEU A 117 -4.77 21.16 1.55
C LEU A 117 -5.75 21.86 0.58
N SER A 118 -5.28 22.41 -0.55
CA SER A 118 -6.16 23.14 -1.47
C SER A 118 -7.12 22.25 -2.24
N GLY A 119 -6.71 21.05 -2.64
CA GLY A 119 -7.47 20.20 -3.56
C GLY A 119 -7.73 20.88 -4.91
N ASP A 120 -6.83 21.79 -5.35
CA ASP A 120 -6.97 22.51 -6.60
C ASP A 120 -6.74 21.57 -7.80
N ILE A 121 -7.39 21.87 -8.91
CA ILE A 121 -7.09 21.26 -10.20
C ILE A 121 -6.28 22.25 -11.03
N ARG A 122 -5.07 21.84 -11.45
CA ARG A 122 -4.18 22.63 -12.31
C ARG A 122 -3.53 21.72 -13.35
N ASP A 123 -3.51 22.16 -14.59
CA ASP A 123 -2.87 21.45 -15.71
C ASP A 123 -3.29 19.98 -15.86
N GLY A 124 -4.55 19.64 -15.47
CA GLY A 124 -5.10 18.29 -15.52
C GLY A 124 -4.72 17.40 -14.33
N TYR A 125 -4.18 17.96 -13.25
CA TYR A 125 -3.87 17.26 -12.01
C TYR A 125 -4.68 17.80 -10.83
N ILE A 126 -5.15 16.90 -9.98
CA ILE A 126 -5.73 17.19 -8.67
C ILE A 126 -4.55 17.19 -7.69
N LEU A 127 -4.34 18.32 -7.01
CA LEU A 127 -3.16 18.56 -6.19
C LEU A 127 -3.53 18.62 -4.71
N GLY A 128 -2.69 18.05 -3.87
CA GLY A 128 -2.75 18.17 -2.43
C GLY A 128 -2.28 16.92 -1.72
N ARG A 129 -1.93 17.08 -0.45
CA ARG A 129 -1.50 15.99 0.42
C ARG A 129 -2.63 14.97 0.56
N GLY A 130 -2.33 13.69 0.32
CA GLY A 130 -3.31 12.62 0.28
C GLY A 130 -3.95 12.38 -1.09
N ALA A 131 -3.63 13.19 -2.12
CA ALA A 131 -4.20 12.97 -3.45
C ALA A 131 -3.92 11.56 -3.98
N ARG A 132 -2.84 10.93 -3.56
CA ARG A 132 -2.47 9.55 -3.90
C ARG A 132 -2.41 8.63 -2.68
N ASP A 133 -1.95 9.13 -1.54
CA ASP A 133 -1.73 8.39 -0.32
C ASP A 133 -2.57 8.95 0.83
N MET A 134 -3.76 8.31 1.13
CA MET A 134 -4.48 7.46 0.16
C MET A 134 -5.91 7.98 -0.09
N LYS A 135 -6.19 9.30 0.17
CA LYS A 135 -7.53 9.89 -0.02
C LYS A 135 -8.06 9.68 -1.44
N GLY A 136 -7.15 9.67 -2.46
CA GLY A 136 -7.52 9.39 -3.84
C GLY A 136 -8.11 7.99 -4.00
N LEU A 137 -7.43 6.95 -3.54
CA LEU A 137 -7.95 5.58 -3.58
C LEU A 137 -9.19 5.45 -2.67
N GLY A 138 -9.20 6.12 -1.52
CA GLY A 138 -10.35 6.12 -0.63
C GLY A 138 -11.64 6.63 -1.29
N ILE A 139 -11.54 7.69 -2.11
CA ILE A 139 -12.69 8.17 -2.89
C ILE A 139 -13.05 7.23 -4.04
N ILE A 140 -12.07 6.55 -4.66
CA ILE A 140 -12.35 5.48 -5.65
C ILE A 140 -13.16 4.35 -5.01
N GLN A 141 -12.81 3.94 -3.80
CA GLN A 141 -13.54 2.94 -3.01
C GLN A 141 -14.94 3.42 -2.63
N LEU A 142 -15.07 4.68 -2.18
CA LEU A 142 -16.37 5.30 -1.91
C LEU A 142 -17.27 5.32 -3.15
N ALA A 143 -16.74 5.77 -4.29
CA ALA A 143 -17.49 5.81 -5.54
C ALA A 143 -17.94 4.41 -5.98
N THR A 144 -17.11 3.39 -5.77
CA THR A 144 -17.46 1.99 -6.01
C THR A 144 -18.59 1.53 -5.10
N PHE A 145 -18.49 1.79 -3.80
CA PHE A 145 -19.52 1.46 -2.81
C PHE A 145 -20.86 2.12 -3.14
N LEU A 146 -20.85 3.42 -3.46
CA LEU A 146 -22.04 4.16 -3.85
C LEU A 146 -22.63 3.68 -5.19
N SER A 147 -21.78 3.26 -6.15
CA SER A 147 -22.27 2.66 -7.40
C SER A 147 -23.05 1.38 -7.15
N LEU A 148 -22.56 0.51 -6.28
CA LEU A 148 -23.26 -0.72 -5.89
C LEU A 148 -24.57 -0.39 -5.18
N HIS A 149 -24.56 0.51 -4.22
CA HIS A 149 -25.75 0.95 -3.50
C HIS A 149 -26.81 1.53 -4.44
N ARG A 150 -26.45 2.49 -5.28
CA ARG A 150 -27.36 3.18 -6.21
C ARG A 150 -27.91 2.25 -7.29
N SER A 151 -27.15 1.21 -7.68
CA SER A 151 -27.59 0.23 -8.68
C SER A 151 -28.71 -0.66 -8.17
N GLY A 152 -28.79 -0.91 -6.86
CA GLY A 152 -29.74 -1.84 -6.24
C GLY A 152 -29.60 -3.28 -6.74
N VAL A 153 -28.45 -3.64 -7.32
CA VAL A 153 -28.17 -5.00 -7.80
C VAL A 153 -28.03 -5.95 -6.61
N GLU A 154 -28.52 -7.17 -6.76
CA GLU A 154 -28.35 -8.21 -5.76
C GLU A 154 -26.87 -8.65 -5.70
N LEU A 155 -26.29 -8.62 -4.50
CA LEU A 155 -24.91 -8.99 -4.27
C LEU A 155 -24.83 -10.41 -3.70
N ASN A 156 -23.75 -11.15 -4.00
CA ASN A 156 -23.53 -12.49 -3.46
C ASN A 156 -22.86 -12.50 -2.08
N ARG A 157 -22.36 -11.33 -1.62
CA ARG A 157 -21.68 -11.11 -0.33
C ARG A 157 -21.92 -9.69 0.16
N ASP A 158 -21.73 -9.49 1.46
CA ASP A 158 -21.68 -8.15 2.05
C ASP A 158 -20.49 -7.36 1.47
N VAL A 159 -20.69 -6.05 1.28
CA VAL A 159 -19.61 -5.12 0.97
C VAL A 159 -19.54 -4.09 2.06
N ILE A 160 -18.36 -3.97 2.68
CA ILE A 160 -18.10 -3.06 3.80
C ILE A 160 -17.15 -1.97 3.30
N PHE A 161 -17.56 -0.72 3.38
CA PHE A 161 -16.67 0.43 3.28
C PHE A 161 -16.13 0.73 4.67
N LEU A 162 -14.81 0.82 4.82
CA LEU A 162 -14.16 1.07 6.10
C LEU A 162 -13.08 2.13 5.95
N ALA A 163 -13.28 3.28 6.61
CA ALA A 163 -12.31 4.38 6.62
C ALA A 163 -11.77 4.56 8.05
N THR A 164 -10.45 4.45 8.19
CA THR A 164 -9.75 4.31 9.47
C THR A 164 -8.77 5.46 9.72
N ALA A 165 -8.36 5.59 10.96
CA ALA A 165 -7.35 6.53 11.42
C ALA A 165 -5.97 5.85 11.49
N ASP A 166 -4.88 6.67 11.55
CA ASP A 166 -3.58 6.30 12.13
C ASP A 166 -2.66 5.39 11.31
N GLU A 167 -2.97 5.08 10.08
CA GLU A 167 -2.11 4.19 9.27
C GLU A 167 -0.68 4.72 9.20
N GLU A 168 -0.51 6.00 8.93
CA GLU A 168 0.78 6.68 8.80
C GLU A 168 1.65 6.65 10.09
N ALA A 169 1.05 6.27 11.21
CA ALA A 169 1.74 6.07 12.48
C ALA A 169 1.66 4.64 13.02
N GLY A 170 1.16 3.69 12.22
CA GLY A 170 1.15 2.26 12.50
C GLY A 170 -0.23 1.62 12.71
N GLY A 171 -1.33 2.34 12.50
CA GLY A 171 -2.71 1.82 12.49
C GLY A 171 -3.28 1.42 13.86
N PHE A 172 -2.58 1.75 14.96
CA PHE A 172 -2.98 1.34 16.31
C PHE A 172 -4.22 2.06 16.84
N PHE A 173 -4.59 3.22 16.28
CA PHE A 173 -5.85 3.92 16.55
C PHE A 173 -6.91 3.70 15.47
N GLY A 174 -6.55 2.98 14.39
CA GLY A 174 -7.40 2.58 13.28
C GLY A 174 -7.74 1.11 13.33
N VAL A 175 -7.29 0.35 12.32
CA VAL A 175 -7.61 -1.07 12.14
C VAL A 175 -7.22 -1.91 13.36
N GLY A 176 -6.04 -1.70 13.95
CA GLY A 176 -5.62 -2.43 15.13
C GLY A 176 -6.60 -2.26 16.30
N TRP A 177 -7.03 -1.02 16.57
CA TRP A 177 -8.02 -0.75 17.62
C TRP A 177 -9.40 -1.33 17.32
N LEU A 178 -9.83 -1.25 16.03
CA LEU A 178 -11.13 -1.80 15.62
C LEU A 178 -11.17 -3.32 15.76
N ILE A 179 -10.11 -4.04 15.45
CA ILE A 179 -10.04 -5.50 15.66
C ILE A 179 -10.27 -5.85 17.13
N ASP A 180 -9.71 -5.07 18.05
CA ASP A 180 -9.83 -5.33 19.49
C ASP A 180 -11.18 -4.89 20.08
N ASN A 181 -11.83 -3.87 19.53
CA ASN A 181 -13.02 -3.23 20.13
C ASN A 181 -14.30 -3.39 19.30
N HIS A 182 -14.19 -3.65 18.00
CA HIS A 182 -15.28 -3.86 17.04
C HIS A 182 -14.99 -5.08 16.15
N PRO A 183 -14.69 -6.27 16.72
CA PRO A 183 -14.35 -7.46 15.95
C PRO A 183 -15.44 -7.89 14.98
N GLU A 184 -16.70 -7.49 15.21
CA GLU A 184 -17.85 -7.77 14.35
C GLU A 184 -17.68 -7.24 12.91
N ILE A 185 -16.85 -6.22 12.69
CA ILE A 185 -16.55 -5.70 11.36
C ILE A 185 -15.79 -6.73 10.52
N PHE A 186 -14.98 -7.57 11.18
CA PHE A 186 -14.07 -8.51 10.54
C PHE A 186 -14.57 -9.96 10.60
N GLU A 187 -15.73 -10.20 11.24
CA GLU A 187 -16.37 -11.51 11.27
C GLU A 187 -16.88 -11.88 9.88
N ASP A 188 -16.60 -13.11 9.45
CA ASP A 188 -17.01 -13.66 8.15
C ASP A 188 -16.56 -12.81 6.93
N VAL A 189 -15.37 -12.23 7.01
CA VAL A 189 -14.72 -11.49 5.93
C VAL A 189 -13.77 -12.43 5.18
N GLY A 190 -13.98 -12.58 3.87
CA GLY A 190 -13.13 -13.40 3.01
C GLY A 190 -12.05 -12.60 2.29
N PHE A 191 -12.39 -11.37 1.91
CA PHE A 191 -11.55 -10.53 1.09
C PHE A 191 -11.44 -9.10 1.61
N LEU A 192 -10.30 -8.48 1.36
CA LEU A 192 -10.07 -7.08 1.64
C LEU A 192 -9.25 -6.45 0.52
N LEU A 193 -9.65 -5.27 0.09
CA LEU A 193 -8.88 -4.40 -0.80
C LEU A 193 -8.46 -3.14 -0.05
N ASN A 194 -7.17 -2.86 -0.07
CA ASN A 194 -6.52 -1.72 0.57
C ASN A 194 -5.59 -1.03 -0.43
N GLU A 195 -4.83 -0.08 0.06
CA GLU A 195 -3.71 0.53 -0.63
C GLU A 195 -2.55 -0.45 -0.89
N GLY A 196 -1.60 -0.02 -1.69
CA GLY A 196 -0.47 -0.81 -2.15
C GLY A 196 -0.66 -1.25 -3.61
N GLY A 197 0.40 -1.76 -4.21
CA GLY A 197 0.40 -2.03 -5.64
C GLY A 197 0.32 -0.75 -6.48
N GLY A 198 -0.30 -0.83 -7.64
CA GLY A 198 -0.55 0.33 -8.52
C GLY A 198 -0.33 0.04 -9.99
N GLY A 199 -0.94 0.87 -10.85
CA GLY A 199 -0.75 0.86 -12.29
C GLY A 199 0.46 1.70 -12.72
N SER A 200 1.26 1.20 -13.64
CA SER A 200 2.32 1.94 -14.31
C SER A 200 2.23 1.76 -15.82
N SER A 201 2.60 2.81 -16.56
CA SER A 201 2.65 2.78 -18.03
C SER A 201 4.01 3.29 -18.49
N ASP A 202 4.65 2.56 -19.39
CA ASP A 202 5.85 2.98 -20.09
C ASP A 202 5.65 2.75 -21.60
N GLU A 203 5.65 3.84 -22.38
CA GLU A 203 5.37 3.83 -23.83
C GLU A 203 4.08 3.06 -24.23
N GLY A 204 3.10 2.95 -23.30
CA GLY A 204 1.83 2.26 -23.51
C GLY A 204 1.79 0.81 -23.01
N ASP A 205 2.90 0.26 -22.55
CA ASP A 205 2.92 -1.03 -21.85
C ASP A 205 2.46 -0.83 -20.41
N ILE A 206 1.31 -1.39 -20.07
CA ILE A 206 0.67 -1.21 -18.76
C ILE A 206 0.93 -2.43 -17.87
N VAL A 207 1.40 -2.16 -16.66
CA VAL A 207 1.60 -3.16 -15.61
C VAL A 207 0.88 -2.73 -14.34
N PHE A 208 0.07 -3.63 -13.79
CA PHE A 208 -0.55 -3.45 -12.47
C PHE A 208 0.14 -4.35 -11.45
N GLY A 209 0.74 -3.74 -10.44
CA GLY A 209 1.19 -4.44 -9.25
C GLY A 209 0.02 -4.65 -8.29
N VAL A 210 -0.16 -5.87 -7.81
CA VAL A 210 -1.09 -6.19 -6.71
C VAL A 210 -0.26 -6.55 -5.49
N GLU A 211 -0.34 -5.74 -4.45
CA GLU A 211 0.41 -6.00 -3.23
C GLU A 211 -0.21 -7.20 -2.50
N VAL A 212 0.57 -8.25 -2.33
CA VAL A 212 0.16 -9.50 -1.67
C VAL A 212 0.82 -9.70 -0.31
N THR A 213 1.87 -8.93 -0.04
CA THR A 213 2.60 -8.90 1.21
C THR A 213 3.50 -7.68 1.28
N GLN A 214 4.00 -7.40 2.46
CA GLN A 214 4.88 -6.28 2.76
C GLN A 214 6.09 -6.72 3.56
N LYS A 215 7.15 -5.93 3.56
CA LYS A 215 8.22 -6.08 4.53
C LYS A 215 7.68 -5.75 5.93
N VAL A 216 8.06 -6.57 6.89
CA VAL A 216 7.58 -6.46 8.28
C VAL A 216 8.45 -5.44 9.02
N PRO A 217 7.90 -4.33 9.51
CA PRO A 217 8.64 -3.40 10.35
C PRO A 217 8.98 -4.04 11.69
N VAL A 218 10.22 -3.86 12.11
CA VAL A 218 10.73 -4.20 13.44
C VAL A 218 11.57 -3.02 13.90
N TRP A 219 10.95 -2.11 14.64
CA TRP A 219 11.62 -0.92 15.14
C TRP A 219 12.23 -1.20 16.50
N LEU A 220 13.52 -0.95 16.61
CA LEU A 220 14.31 -1.33 17.77
C LEU A 220 15.05 -0.14 18.36
N ARG A 221 15.24 -0.17 19.66
CA ARG A 221 16.18 0.73 20.36
C ARG A 221 17.29 -0.10 20.97
N LEU A 222 18.51 0.28 20.62
CA LEU A 222 19.73 -0.22 21.23
C LEU A 222 20.14 0.72 22.36
N THR A 223 20.28 0.23 23.59
CA THR A 223 20.67 1.05 24.74
C THR A 223 21.92 0.46 25.42
N ALA A 224 22.90 1.33 25.69
CA ALA A 224 24.07 0.99 26.48
C ALA A 224 24.16 1.87 27.73
N ILE A 225 24.47 1.25 28.85
CA ILE A 225 24.67 1.93 30.14
C ILE A 225 26.10 1.68 30.60
N ASP A 226 26.78 2.73 31.08
CA ASP A 226 28.13 2.63 31.65
C ASP A 226 28.37 3.74 32.65
N THR A 227 29.50 3.69 33.37
CA THR A 227 29.88 4.72 34.33
C THR A 227 30.20 6.04 33.62
N PRO A 228 29.59 7.17 34.00
CA PRO A 228 29.94 8.47 33.45
C PRO A 228 31.36 8.91 33.81
N GLY A 229 31.88 9.91 33.10
CA GLY A 229 33.22 10.40 33.36
C GLY A 229 33.60 11.70 32.66
N HIS A 230 34.81 12.16 32.90
CA HIS A 230 35.33 13.35 32.23
C HIS A 230 35.88 13.00 30.84
N GLY A 231 35.52 13.76 29.81
CA GLY A 231 35.93 13.50 28.43
C GLY A 231 37.45 13.50 28.20
N SER A 232 38.22 14.19 29.05
CA SER A 232 39.70 14.19 28.97
C SER A 232 40.38 12.92 29.49
N SER A 233 39.61 12.00 30.10
CA SER A 233 40.13 10.75 30.68
C SER A 233 39.35 9.57 30.06
N PRO A 234 39.55 9.30 28.74
CA PRO A 234 38.78 8.29 28.04
C PRO A 234 39.09 6.88 28.56
N ARG A 235 38.02 6.08 28.73
CA ARG A 235 38.15 4.66 29.05
C ARG A 235 38.06 3.83 27.77
N PRO A 236 38.56 2.57 27.78
CA PRO A 236 38.51 1.70 26.61
C PRO A 236 37.06 1.46 26.11
N GLN A 237 36.09 1.40 27.06
CA GLN A 237 34.69 1.27 26.75
C GLN A 237 33.87 2.30 27.51
N THR A 238 32.82 2.81 26.83
CA THR A 238 31.82 3.73 27.38
C THR A 238 30.46 3.38 26.74
N ALA A 239 29.37 3.90 27.29
CA ALA A 239 28.03 3.70 26.66
C ALA A 239 28.07 4.07 25.17
N VAL A 240 28.66 5.21 24.82
CA VAL A 240 28.73 5.67 23.41
C VAL A 240 29.54 4.71 22.55
N THR A 241 30.74 4.26 23.02
CA THR A 241 31.57 3.37 22.19
C THR A 241 30.95 1.99 22.01
N ARG A 242 30.13 1.50 22.96
CA ARG A 242 29.34 0.25 22.80
C ARG A 242 28.29 0.36 21.70
N ILE A 243 27.53 1.46 21.68
CA ILE A 243 26.57 1.73 20.59
C ILE A 243 27.31 1.83 19.25
N VAL A 244 28.39 2.58 19.15
CA VAL A 244 29.18 2.70 17.91
C VAL A 244 29.68 1.34 17.44
N GLN A 245 30.15 0.47 18.33
CA GLN A 245 30.60 -0.88 17.99
C GLN A 245 29.47 -1.73 17.47
N ALA A 246 28.29 -1.72 18.12
CA ALA A 246 27.11 -2.45 17.67
C ALA A 246 26.68 -2.00 16.27
N LEU A 247 26.57 -0.69 16.05
CA LEU A 247 26.21 -0.14 14.74
C LEU A 247 27.24 -0.46 13.65
N ASN A 248 28.54 -0.38 13.98
CA ASN A 248 29.58 -0.77 13.03
C ASN A 248 29.50 -2.25 12.64
N THR A 249 29.19 -3.12 13.60
CA THR A 249 28.98 -4.54 13.31
C THR A 249 27.85 -4.75 12.31
N LEU A 250 26.73 -4.02 12.46
CA LEU A 250 25.61 -4.09 11.50
C LEU A 250 26.01 -3.60 10.10
N LEU A 251 26.79 -2.51 10.03
CA LEU A 251 27.25 -1.98 8.74
C LEU A 251 28.20 -2.92 8.00
N GLU A 252 29.08 -3.60 8.75
CA GLU A 252 30.06 -4.53 8.18
C GLU A 252 29.45 -5.90 7.83
N ASN A 253 28.30 -6.24 8.39
CA ASN A 253 27.65 -7.56 8.22
C ASN A 253 26.19 -7.39 7.75
N PRO A 254 25.93 -6.98 6.52
CA PRO A 254 24.58 -6.90 5.98
C PRO A 254 23.93 -8.29 5.99
N PHE A 255 22.63 -8.34 6.32
CA PHE A 255 21.89 -9.61 6.30
C PHE A 255 21.99 -10.30 4.94
N PRO A 256 22.14 -11.64 4.91
CA PRO A 256 22.31 -12.37 3.67
C PRO A 256 21.08 -12.28 2.78
N PRO A 257 21.27 -12.23 1.45
CA PRO A 257 20.14 -12.23 0.53
C PRO A 257 19.43 -13.59 0.52
N ARG A 258 18.09 -13.56 0.41
CA ARG A 258 17.21 -14.70 0.23
C ARG A 258 15.95 -14.29 -0.53
N ILE A 259 15.35 -15.25 -1.22
CA ILE A 259 14.17 -15.01 -2.04
C ILE A 259 12.98 -15.77 -1.47
N ILE A 260 11.88 -15.06 -1.25
CA ILE A 260 10.57 -15.65 -0.93
C ILE A 260 9.72 -15.74 -2.21
N GLY A 261 8.68 -16.58 -2.21
CA GLY A 261 7.82 -16.82 -3.37
C GLY A 261 7.35 -15.53 -4.07
N PRO A 262 6.64 -14.62 -3.37
CA PRO A 262 6.15 -13.36 -3.97
C PRO A 262 7.27 -12.49 -4.57
N VAL A 263 8.45 -12.46 -3.94
CA VAL A 263 9.61 -11.72 -4.47
C VAL A 263 10.14 -12.36 -5.75
N ASN A 264 10.20 -13.71 -5.80
CA ASN A 264 10.57 -14.42 -7.03
C ASN A 264 9.64 -14.08 -8.19
N ASP A 265 8.33 -14.14 -7.95
CA ASP A 265 7.30 -13.89 -8.96
C ASP A 265 7.32 -12.42 -9.42
N TYR A 266 7.55 -11.50 -8.51
CA TYR A 266 7.74 -10.08 -8.82
C TYR A 266 8.95 -9.85 -9.74
N PHE A 267 10.13 -10.38 -9.41
CA PHE A 267 11.32 -10.22 -10.25
C PHE A 267 11.18 -10.93 -11.60
N ALA A 268 10.60 -12.12 -11.63
CA ALA A 268 10.33 -12.84 -12.88
C ALA A 268 9.41 -12.03 -13.79
N ALA A 269 8.36 -11.42 -13.25
CA ALA A 269 7.45 -10.58 -14.02
C ALA A 269 8.11 -9.30 -14.53
N LEU A 270 8.94 -8.64 -13.72
CA LEU A 270 9.70 -7.46 -14.13
C LEU A 270 10.75 -7.76 -15.19
N SER A 271 11.29 -8.97 -15.24
CA SER A 271 12.38 -9.34 -16.16
C SER A 271 12.04 -9.09 -17.63
N VAL A 272 10.75 -9.15 -17.97
CA VAL A 272 10.24 -8.99 -19.35
C VAL A 272 10.50 -7.57 -19.88
N ASP A 273 10.43 -6.57 -18.99
CA ASP A 273 10.59 -5.15 -19.35
C ASP A 273 12.01 -4.64 -19.08
N MET A 274 12.86 -5.47 -18.48
CA MET A 274 14.23 -5.09 -18.17
C MET A 274 15.14 -5.23 -19.39
N ASN A 275 16.09 -4.30 -19.51
CA ASN A 275 17.13 -4.37 -20.52
C ASN A 275 18.04 -5.59 -20.31
N GLU A 276 18.93 -5.85 -21.31
CA GLU A 276 19.87 -6.99 -21.30
C GLU A 276 20.79 -7.01 -20.06
N GLU A 277 20.97 -5.86 -19.40
CA GLU A 277 21.82 -5.75 -18.20
C GLU A 277 21.17 -6.36 -16.95
N TRP A 278 19.84 -6.27 -16.80
CA TRP A 278 19.11 -6.70 -15.60
C TRP A 278 18.17 -7.89 -15.86
N GLY A 279 17.56 -7.96 -17.06
CA GLY A 279 16.54 -8.94 -17.40
C GLY A 279 16.94 -10.38 -17.12
N PRO A 280 18.09 -10.88 -17.60
CA PRO A 280 18.51 -12.26 -17.35
C PRO A 280 18.67 -12.60 -15.86
N SER A 281 19.16 -11.64 -15.04
CA SER A 281 19.32 -11.82 -13.59
C SER A 281 17.99 -11.80 -12.86
N TYR A 282 17.03 -10.99 -13.33
CA TYR A 282 15.70 -10.93 -12.76
C TYR A 282 14.86 -12.16 -13.12
N ALA A 283 15.03 -12.70 -14.31
CA ALA A 283 14.35 -13.93 -14.73
C ALA A 283 14.72 -15.16 -13.87
N ASP A 284 15.94 -15.17 -13.30
CA ASP A 284 16.40 -16.18 -12.34
C ASP A 284 17.10 -15.51 -11.16
N ILE A 285 16.32 -14.78 -10.39
CA ILE A 285 16.83 -14.01 -9.23
C ILE A 285 17.45 -14.93 -8.17
N ASN A 286 16.96 -16.18 -8.02
CA ASN A 286 17.51 -17.15 -7.09
C ASN A 286 18.96 -17.52 -7.41
N SER A 287 19.29 -17.68 -8.68
CA SER A 287 20.66 -17.90 -9.13
C SER A 287 21.48 -16.62 -9.07
N ALA A 288 20.90 -15.47 -9.45
CA ALA A 288 21.60 -14.20 -9.51
C ALA A 288 22.10 -13.72 -8.12
N ILE A 289 21.35 -13.93 -7.05
CA ILE A 289 21.78 -13.55 -5.70
C ILE A 289 22.93 -14.39 -5.13
N GLN A 290 23.32 -15.48 -5.79
CA GLN A 290 24.50 -16.26 -5.41
C GLN A 290 25.80 -15.60 -5.89
N ASP A 291 25.73 -14.62 -6.80
CA ASP A 291 26.86 -13.82 -7.22
C ASP A 291 26.97 -12.55 -6.37
N PRO A 292 28.01 -12.40 -5.51
CA PRO A 292 28.22 -11.21 -4.71
C PRO A 292 28.34 -9.93 -5.55
N ALA A 293 28.87 -10.01 -6.77
CA ALA A 293 29.00 -8.84 -7.64
C ALA A 293 27.62 -8.33 -8.13
N PHE A 294 26.69 -9.22 -8.40
CA PHE A 294 25.31 -8.85 -8.72
C PHE A 294 24.64 -8.20 -7.52
N VAL A 295 24.78 -8.77 -6.33
CA VAL A 295 24.18 -8.24 -5.10
C VAL A 295 24.73 -6.83 -4.78
N GLU A 296 26.03 -6.60 -4.92
CA GLU A 296 26.65 -5.28 -4.77
C GLU A 296 26.13 -4.29 -5.82
N LYS A 297 26.04 -4.71 -7.08
CA LYS A 297 25.48 -3.90 -8.16
C LYS A 297 24.01 -3.53 -7.90
N LEU A 298 23.20 -4.48 -7.43
CA LEU A 298 21.80 -4.25 -7.07
C LEU A 298 21.68 -3.23 -5.93
N HIS A 299 22.50 -3.38 -4.89
CA HIS A 299 22.55 -2.45 -3.76
C HIS A 299 22.93 -1.02 -4.21
N ALA A 300 23.94 -0.90 -5.06
CA ALA A 300 24.44 0.41 -5.49
C ALA A 300 23.46 1.16 -6.43
N ASN A 301 22.68 0.43 -7.25
CA ASN A 301 21.89 1.05 -8.32
C ASN A 301 20.38 0.93 -8.15
N ARG A 302 19.89 0.00 -7.32
CA ARG A 302 18.47 -0.31 -7.14
C ARG A 302 18.16 -0.65 -5.69
N ALA A 303 18.29 0.34 -4.80
CA ALA A 303 18.14 0.16 -3.35
C ALA A 303 16.80 -0.50 -2.96
N GLY A 304 15.68 -0.11 -3.61
CA GLY A 304 14.38 -0.73 -3.38
C GLY A 304 14.38 -2.23 -3.69
N HIS A 305 14.91 -2.63 -4.85
CA HIS A 305 15.01 -4.06 -5.20
C HIS A 305 15.99 -4.82 -4.30
N ASN A 306 17.08 -4.16 -3.86
CA ASN A 306 17.99 -4.77 -2.88
C ASN A 306 17.29 -5.02 -1.54
N SER A 307 16.37 -4.16 -1.13
CA SER A 307 15.62 -4.35 0.11
C SER A 307 14.60 -5.50 0.03
N LEU A 308 14.14 -5.89 -1.16
CA LEU A 308 13.25 -7.03 -1.38
C LEU A 308 13.95 -8.39 -1.27
N ILE A 309 15.28 -8.43 -1.39
CA ILE A 309 16.04 -9.70 -1.34
C ILE A 309 16.69 -9.97 0.02
N ARG A 310 16.45 -9.17 1.04
CA ARG A 310 17.05 -9.33 2.38
C ARG A 310 16.32 -8.55 3.46
N ASP A 311 16.61 -8.88 4.70
CA ASP A 311 16.31 -8.01 5.83
C ASP A 311 17.21 -6.78 5.78
N THR A 312 16.68 -5.65 6.23
CA THR A 312 17.41 -4.38 6.24
C THR A 312 17.20 -3.66 7.57
N CYS A 313 18.22 -2.92 8.04
CA CYS A 313 18.09 -2.02 9.18
C CYS A 313 18.71 -0.66 8.82
N SER A 314 17.92 0.39 8.94
CA SER A 314 18.36 1.77 8.82
C SER A 314 18.59 2.36 10.21
N MET A 315 19.75 2.99 10.42
CA MET A 315 20.06 3.71 11.65
C MET A 315 19.49 5.11 11.55
N THR A 316 18.34 5.35 12.20
CA THR A 316 17.57 6.58 11.99
C THR A 316 17.79 7.64 13.05
N ARG A 317 18.02 7.23 14.30
CA ARG A 317 18.21 8.14 15.43
C ARG A 317 19.31 7.63 16.36
N MET A 318 20.06 8.54 16.97
CA MET A 318 21.04 8.19 18.01
C MET A 318 21.26 9.35 18.99
N SER A 319 21.64 9.02 20.21
CA SER A 319 21.92 10.00 21.25
C SER A 319 23.01 9.53 22.20
N GLY A 320 23.70 10.50 22.78
CA GLY A 320 24.74 10.32 23.78
C GLY A 320 24.78 11.50 24.75
N SER A 321 25.98 12.13 24.91
CA SER A 321 26.13 13.28 25.82
C SER A 321 25.57 14.58 25.22
N SER A 322 24.90 15.40 26.04
CA SER A 322 24.58 16.78 25.71
C SER A 322 25.75 17.76 25.87
N LYS A 323 26.89 17.29 26.40
CA LYS A 323 28.12 18.11 26.65
C LYS A 323 29.33 17.41 26.11
N ILE A 324 30.14 18.13 25.33
CA ILE A 324 31.35 17.61 24.67
C ILE A 324 32.39 17.05 25.64
N ASN A 325 32.51 17.58 26.86
CA ASN A 325 33.51 17.20 27.84
C ASN A 325 33.02 16.16 28.89
N VAL A 326 31.85 15.52 28.63
CA VAL A 326 31.25 14.54 29.55
C VAL A 326 31.05 13.21 28.81
N ILE A 327 31.58 12.13 29.40
CA ILE A 327 31.22 10.75 29.02
C ILE A 327 29.87 10.46 29.67
N PRO A 328 28.80 10.22 28.87
CA PRO A 328 27.45 10.02 29.42
C PRO A 328 27.30 8.64 30.07
N PRO A 329 26.35 8.50 31.04
CA PRO A 329 26.03 7.21 31.62
C PRO A 329 25.22 6.33 30.67
N THR A 330 24.53 6.92 29.69
CA THR A 330 23.66 6.22 28.76
C THR A 330 23.89 6.74 27.35
N ALA A 331 23.85 5.83 26.38
CA ALA A 331 23.76 6.14 24.96
C ALA A 331 22.79 5.18 24.31
N TRP A 332 22.13 5.61 23.24
CA TRP A 332 21.18 4.77 22.51
C TRP A 332 21.19 5.08 21.00
N ALA A 333 20.71 4.12 20.22
CA ALA A 333 20.39 4.28 18.80
C ALA A 333 19.05 3.60 18.50
N GLU A 334 18.31 4.13 17.54
CA GLU A 334 17.08 3.55 17.03
C GLU A 334 17.30 3.06 15.60
N LEU A 335 16.76 1.89 15.34
CA LEU A 335 16.84 1.19 14.06
C LEU A 335 15.43 1.02 13.50
N ASP A 336 15.22 1.44 12.25
CA ASP A 336 14.10 0.99 11.42
C ASP A 336 14.56 -0.27 10.67
N CYS A 337 14.21 -1.43 11.22
CA CYS A 337 14.44 -2.70 10.56
C CYS A 337 13.19 -3.12 9.79
N ARG A 338 13.40 -3.65 8.59
CA ARG A 338 12.35 -4.16 7.69
C ARG A 338 12.74 -5.58 7.27
N ILE A 339 12.05 -6.58 7.80
CA ILE A 339 12.36 -7.98 7.53
C ILE A 339 11.46 -8.55 6.42
N LEU A 340 11.91 -9.59 5.76
CA LEU A 340 11.06 -10.34 4.83
C LEU A 340 10.01 -11.12 5.62
N PRO A 341 8.78 -11.28 5.08
CA PRO A 341 7.65 -11.87 5.81
C PRO A 341 7.71 -13.41 5.88
N ASP A 342 8.90 -13.98 6.02
CA ASP A 342 9.16 -15.43 6.09
C ASP A 342 9.65 -15.91 7.46
N LYS A 343 9.78 -14.98 8.42
CA LYS A 343 10.15 -15.30 9.79
C LYS A 343 9.53 -14.31 10.78
N PRO A 344 9.27 -14.74 12.04
CA PRO A 344 8.73 -13.86 13.08
C PRO A 344 9.80 -12.85 13.56
N ALA A 345 9.34 -11.72 14.08
CA ALA A 345 10.20 -10.64 14.58
C ALA A 345 11.14 -11.11 15.70
N GLU A 346 10.68 -11.98 16.60
CA GLU A 346 11.47 -12.53 17.70
C GLU A 346 12.70 -13.31 17.22
N GLN A 347 12.54 -14.07 16.13
CA GLN A 347 13.66 -14.78 15.51
C GLN A 347 14.68 -13.79 14.95
N PHE A 348 14.21 -12.76 14.25
CA PHE A 348 15.09 -11.71 13.71
C PHE A 348 15.83 -10.97 14.82
N ILE A 349 15.15 -10.62 15.93
CA ILE A 349 15.78 -9.92 17.07
C ILE A 349 16.86 -10.81 17.71
N ALA A 350 16.63 -12.13 17.80
CA ALA A 350 17.64 -13.06 18.31
C ALA A 350 18.85 -13.16 17.37
N GLU A 351 18.64 -13.21 16.05
CA GLU A 351 19.71 -13.18 15.04
C GLU A 351 20.52 -11.87 15.10
N LEU A 352 19.83 -10.73 15.34
CA LEU A 352 20.46 -9.42 15.50
C LEU A 352 21.30 -9.36 16.78
N ASP A 353 20.79 -9.86 17.89
CA ASP A 353 21.52 -9.91 19.17
C ASP A 353 22.78 -10.77 19.07
N GLU A 354 22.68 -11.94 18.40
CA GLU A 354 23.83 -12.80 18.12
C GLU A 354 24.86 -12.09 17.22
N LEU A 355 24.39 -11.37 16.17
CA LEU A 355 25.25 -10.65 15.23
C LEU A 355 26.02 -9.52 15.93
N ILE A 356 25.34 -8.72 16.75
CA ILE A 356 25.96 -7.63 17.51
C ILE A 356 26.97 -8.20 18.52
N GLY A 357 26.72 -9.41 18.98
CA GLY A 357 27.54 -10.10 19.98
C GLY A 357 27.47 -9.40 21.36
N TYR A 358 28.30 -9.87 22.29
CA TYR A 358 28.31 -9.29 23.65
C TYR A 358 28.98 -7.92 23.65
N THR A 359 28.23 -6.88 23.32
CA THR A 359 28.66 -5.50 23.37
C THR A 359 28.25 -4.78 24.67
N GLY A 360 27.38 -5.41 25.50
CA GLY A 360 26.75 -4.76 26.64
C GLY A 360 25.70 -3.74 26.20
N VAL A 361 25.04 -4.02 25.08
CA VAL A 361 23.91 -3.29 24.53
C VAL A 361 22.65 -4.09 24.80
N GLU A 362 21.61 -3.44 25.28
CA GLU A 362 20.27 -3.98 25.45
C GLU A 362 19.44 -3.63 24.22
N ILE A 363 18.66 -4.59 23.71
CA ILE A 363 17.73 -4.40 22.57
C ILE A 363 16.31 -4.33 23.13
N GLU A 364 15.64 -3.22 22.86
CA GLU A 364 14.22 -2.99 23.16
C GLU A 364 13.41 -2.91 21.86
N THR A 365 12.29 -3.62 21.80
CA THR A 365 11.35 -3.51 20.67
C THR A 365 10.45 -2.29 20.89
N ILE A 366 10.50 -1.33 19.97
CA ILE A 366 9.57 -0.18 19.92
C ILE A 366 8.27 -0.61 19.27
N MET A 367 8.37 -1.31 18.13
CA MET A 367 7.25 -1.82 17.35
C MET A 367 7.70 -3.05 16.56
N ALA A 368 6.83 -4.03 16.44
CA ALA A 368 7.02 -5.16 15.54
C ALA A 368 5.66 -5.66 15.05
N PHE A 369 5.56 -5.94 13.74
CA PHE A 369 4.38 -6.56 13.16
C PHE A 369 4.61 -8.04 12.90
N THR A 370 3.50 -8.75 12.64
CA THR A 370 3.51 -10.17 12.30
C THR A 370 3.71 -10.33 10.79
N PRO A 371 4.54 -11.29 10.34
CA PRO A 371 4.69 -11.59 8.93
C PRO A 371 3.46 -12.31 8.39
N ALA A 372 2.92 -11.82 7.27
CA ALA A 372 1.78 -12.45 6.62
C ALA A 372 1.83 -12.25 5.09
N ILE A 373 1.36 -13.26 4.35
CA ILE A 373 1.31 -13.27 2.88
C ILE A 373 -0.09 -13.72 2.46
N SER A 374 -0.73 -12.96 1.59
CA SER A 374 -1.96 -13.37 0.93
C SER A 374 -1.64 -14.21 -0.31
N GLU A 375 -2.23 -15.40 -0.39
CA GLU A 375 -2.07 -16.28 -1.55
C GLU A 375 -2.74 -15.71 -2.79
N THR A 376 -2.11 -15.81 -3.95
CA THR A 376 -2.67 -15.32 -5.24
C THR A 376 -3.71 -16.26 -5.86
N ASN A 377 -3.89 -17.45 -5.29
CA ASN A 377 -4.93 -18.39 -5.73
C ASN A 377 -6.26 -18.05 -5.07
N SER A 378 -6.90 -16.98 -5.51
CA SER A 378 -8.19 -16.52 -4.99
C SER A 378 -9.07 -15.95 -6.09
N ARG A 379 -10.40 -16.00 -5.90
CA ARG A 379 -11.37 -15.38 -6.80
C ARG A 379 -11.11 -13.87 -6.97
N LEU A 380 -10.70 -13.18 -5.89
CA LEU A 380 -10.40 -11.75 -5.96
C LEU A 380 -9.19 -11.46 -6.86
N PHE A 381 -8.10 -12.25 -6.75
CA PHE A 381 -6.94 -12.07 -7.61
C PHE A 381 -7.28 -12.38 -9.08
N ASP A 382 -8.04 -13.45 -9.33
CA ASP A 382 -8.51 -13.81 -10.67
C ASP A 382 -9.38 -12.72 -11.29
N ALA A 383 -10.25 -12.08 -10.49
CA ALA A 383 -11.08 -10.95 -10.93
C ALA A 383 -10.20 -9.73 -11.28
N ILE A 384 -9.23 -9.39 -10.45
CA ILE A 384 -8.27 -8.30 -10.75
C ILE A 384 -7.58 -8.58 -12.09
N VAL A 385 -7.05 -9.80 -12.29
CA VAL A 385 -6.36 -10.16 -13.54
C VAL A 385 -7.29 -10.08 -14.75
N SER A 386 -8.43 -10.74 -14.69
CA SER A 386 -9.32 -10.88 -15.86
C SER A 386 -9.96 -9.56 -16.26
N VAL A 387 -10.48 -8.80 -15.27
CA VAL A 387 -11.14 -7.51 -15.52
C VAL A 387 -10.13 -6.45 -15.98
N THR A 388 -8.97 -6.39 -15.35
CA THR A 388 -7.92 -5.45 -15.76
C THR A 388 -7.44 -5.72 -17.18
N GLN A 389 -7.23 -6.97 -17.57
CA GLN A 389 -6.84 -7.33 -18.93
C GLN A 389 -7.94 -7.08 -19.97
N GLU A 390 -9.22 -7.15 -19.58
CA GLU A 390 -10.34 -6.81 -20.45
C GLU A 390 -10.40 -5.30 -20.69
N LEU A 391 -10.24 -4.48 -19.64
CA LEU A 391 -10.31 -3.03 -19.73
C LEU A 391 -9.04 -2.42 -20.36
N HIS A 392 -7.88 -3.05 -20.15
CA HIS A 392 -6.57 -2.65 -20.67
C HIS A 392 -5.94 -3.82 -21.44
N PRO A 393 -6.37 -4.09 -22.69
CA PRO A 393 -5.86 -5.23 -23.47
C PRO A 393 -4.34 -5.17 -23.64
N GLY A 394 -3.66 -6.26 -23.27
CA GLY A 394 -2.21 -6.36 -23.28
C GLY A 394 -1.52 -5.98 -21.96
N SER A 395 -2.27 -5.44 -20.99
CA SER A 395 -1.72 -5.19 -19.66
C SER A 395 -1.34 -6.48 -18.93
N ARG A 396 -0.43 -6.36 -17.99
CA ARG A 396 -0.01 -7.45 -17.11
C ARG A 396 -0.36 -7.12 -15.67
N VAL A 397 -0.79 -8.13 -14.93
CA VAL A 397 -1.00 -8.04 -13.48
C VAL A 397 0.04 -8.91 -12.81
N ILE A 398 0.78 -8.34 -11.87
CA ILE A 398 1.88 -9.01 -11.17
C ILE A 398 1.68 -8.91 -9.65
N PRO A 399 1.94 -9.99 -8.89
CA PRO A 399 2.02 -9.86 -7.46
C PRO A 399 3.20 -8.96 -7.09
N SER A 400 3.01 -8.11 -6.11
CA SER A 400 4.06 -7.20 -5.64
C SER A 400 4.25 -7.29 -4.12
N VAL A 401 5.42 -6.84 -3.68
CA VAL A 401 5.80 -6.78 -2.27
C VAL A 401 6.10 -5.34 -1.91
N SER A 402 5.36 -4.77 -0.97
CA SER A 402 5.66 -3.42 -0.48
C SER A 402 6.92 -3.43 0.39
N THR A 403 7.76 -2.41 0.24
CA THR A 403 8.88 -2.15 1.15
C THR A 403 8.45 -1.35 2.38
N GLY A 404 7.32 -0.64 2.28
CA GLY A 404 6.61 0.00 3.37
C GLY A 404 5.71 -0.98 4.14
N PHE A 405 4.82 -0.46 4.95
CA PHE A 405 3.74 -1.23 5.58
C PHE A 405 2.39 -0.58 5.23
N THR A 406 1.33 -1.33 5.40
CA THR A 406 -0.06 -0.88 5.29
C THR A 406 -0.88 -1.59 6.36
N ASP A 407 -2.08 -1.13 6.62
CA ASP A 407 -3.03 -1.77 7.55
C ASP A 407 -3.40 -3.22 7.17
N SER A 408 -3.06 -3.67 5.95
CA SER A 408 -3.30 -5.04 5.50
C SER A 408 -2.62 -6.11 6.35
N HIS A 409 -1.56 -5.75 7.11
CA HIS A 409 -0.92 -6.71 8.00
C HIS A 409 -1.87 -7.17 9.12
N PHE A 410 -2.67 -6.27 9.71
CA PHE A 410 -3.64 -6.61 10.75
C PHE A 410 -4.70 -7.60 10.25
N THR A 411 -5.21 -7.38 9.04
CA THR A 411 -6.27 -8.21 8.48
C THR A 411 -5.75 -9.55 7.97
N ARG A 412 -4.51 -9.60 7.49
CA ARG A 412 -3.81 -10.85 7.17
C ARG A 412 -3.58 -11.72 8.41
N ASP A 413 -3.33 -11.10 9.58
CA ASP A 413 -3.20 -11.83 10.85
C ASP A 413 -4.51 -12.54 11.25
N LEU A 414 -5.66 -12.03 10.82
CA LEU A 414 -6.97 -12.66 10.96
C LEU A 414 -7.23 -13.76 9.92
N GLY A 415 -6.32 -13.98 8.97
CA GLY A 415 -6.47 -14.93 7.87
C GLY A 415 -7.32 -14.41 6.70
N ILE A 416 -7.63 -13.11 6.66
CA ILE A 416 -8.35 -12.47 5.57
C ILE A 416 -7.40 -12.31 4.38
N VAL A 417 -7.85 -12.72 3.18
CA VAL A 417 -7.10 -12.48 1.93
C VAL A 417 -7.15 -11.00 1.60
N SER A 418 -6.05 -10.30 1.91
CA SER A 418 -5.94 -8.85 1.78
C SER A 418 -4.95 -8.49 0.68
N TYR A 419 -5.41 -7.72 -0.32
CA TYR A 419 -4.57 -7.21 -1.40
C TYR A 419 -4.53 -5.70 -1.39
N GLY A 420 -3.34 -5.14 -1.65
CA GLY A 420 -3.20 -3.77 -2.08
C GLY A 420 -3.44 -3.67 -3.59
N PHE A 421 -4.51 -2.97 -3.97
CA PHE A 421 -4.87 -2.78 -5.38
C PHE A 421 -5.32 -1.35 -5.65
N ASN A 422 -4.52 -0.64 -6.43
CA ASN A 422 -4.81 0.72 -6.88
C ASN A 422 -4.70 0.77 -8.42
N PRO A 423 -5.82 0.89 -9.16
CA PRO A 423 -5.78 0.92 -10.63
C PRO A 423 -5.32 2.26 -11.22
N LEU A 424 -4.89 3.22 -10.41
CA LEU A 424 -4.30 4.47 -10.89
C LEU A 424 -3.06 4.20 -11.74
N ILE A 425 -3.14 4.53 -13.04
CA ILE A 425 -2.02 4.38 -13.97
C ILE A 425 -1.14 5.64 -13.90
N THR A 426 0.12 5.44 -13.51
CA THR A 426 1.18 6.46 -13.48
C THR A 426 2.06 6.30 -14.70
N GLU A 427 2.25 7.36 -15.48
CA GLU A 427 3.15 7.33 -16.63
C GLU A 427 4.62 7.37 -16.20
N SER A 428 5.49 6.75 -16.99
CA SER A 428 6.93 6.78 -16.75
C SER A 428 7.45 8.22 -16.64
N GLY A 429 8.12 8.54 -15.53
CA GLY A 429 8.63 9.87 -15.23
C GLY A 429 7.60 10.88 -14.70
N GLU A 430 6.35 10.48 -14.50
CA GLU A 430 5.33 11.32 -13.87
C GLU A 430 5.67 11.59 -12.40
N HIS A 431 5.62 12.89 -12.01
CA HIS A 431 5.81 13.27 -10.63
C HIS A 431 4.54 12.93 -9.82
N THR A 432 4.68 12.18 -8.74
CA THR A 432 3.56 11.80 -7.86
C THR A 432 3.54 12.56 -6.54
N GLY A 433 4.71 12.86 -6.00
CA GLY A 433 4.89 13.62 -4.75
C GLY A 433 4.47 12.88 -3.47
N VAL A 434 4.20 11.56 -3.53
CA VAL A 434 3.86 10.75 -2.34
C VAL A 434 4.94 10.90 -1.27
N HIS A 435 4.56 11.22 -0.02
CA HIS A 435 5.41 11.58 1.11
C HIS A 435 6.41 12.72 0.85
N GLY A 436 6.34 13.33 -0.36
CA GLY A 436 7.16 14.48 -0.77
C GLY A 436 6.34 15.77 -0.86
N ASN A 437 6.79 16.70 -1.71
CA ASN A 437 6.11 17.96 -1.97
C ASN A 437 5.28 17.87 -3.25
N ASP A 438 4.26 18.73 -3.37
CA ASP A 438 3.40 18.83 -4.54
C ASP A 438 2.80 17.48 -4.95
N GLU A 439 2.25 16.76 -3.97
CA GLU A 439 1.55 15.50 -4.21
C GLU A 439 0.35 15.74 -5.13
N GLN A 440 0.20 14.88 -6.13
CA GLN A 440 -0.79 15.07 -7.17
C GLN A 440 -1.21 13.76 -7.85
N VAL A 441 -2.43 13.77 -8.37
CA VAL A 441 -2.95 12.69 -9.23
C VAL A 441 -3.50 13.28 -10.52
N ARG A 442 -3.20 12.67 -11.66
CA ARG A 442 -3.75 13.07 -12.95
C ARG A 442 -5.25 12.80 -12.98
N GLU A 443 -6.07 13.85 -13.20
CA GLU A 443 -7.53 13.76 -13.16
C GLU A 443 -8.08 12.66 -14.09
N ALA A 444 -7.56 12.56 -15.32
CA ALA A 444 -8.00 11.55 -16.27
C ALA A 444 -7.70 10.12 -15.79
N ALA A 445 -6.54 9.89 -15.15
CA ALA A 445 -6.18 8.59 -14.58
C ALA A 445 -7.07 8.27 -13.34
N PHE A 446 -7.37 9.27 -12.53
CA PHE A 446 -8.28 9.12 -11.39
C PHE A 446 -9.70 8.71 -11.83
N ARG A 447 -10.26 9.38 -12.85
CA ARG A 447 -11.57 9.02 -13.42
C ARG A 447 -11.59 7.60 -13.98
N GLN A 448 -10.56 7.22 -14.72
CA GLN A 448 -10.43 5.85 -15.24
C GLN A 448 -10.34 4.84 -14.10
N ALA A 449 -9.57 5.14 -13.04
CA ALA A 449 -9.42 4.26 -11.89
C ALA A 449 -10.74 4.04 -11.13
N VAL A 450 -11.64 5.04 -11.08
CA VAL A 450 -13.00 4.86 -10.53
C VAL A 450 -13.77 3.77 -11.30
N THR A 451 -13.70 3.81 -12.63
CA THR A 451 -14.35 2.82 -13.49
C THR A 451 -13.71 1.43 -13.35
N ASP A 452 -12.38 1.37 -13.36
CA ASP A 452 -11.63 0.09 -13.31
C ASP A 452 -11.84 -0.62 -11.97
N TYR A 453 -11.76 0.12 -10.87
CA TYR A 453 -11.96 -0.43 -9.52
C TYR A 453 -13.38 -0.95 -9.33
N TYR A 454 -14.38 -0.18 -9.77
CA TYR A 454 -15.77 -0.62 -9.74
C TYR A 454 -15.98 -1.92 -10.53
N ALA A 455 -15.39 -2.03 -11.72
CA ALA A 455 -15.53 -3.22 -12.55
C ALA A 455 -14.94 -4.47 -11.87
N VAL A 456 -13.75 -4.33 -11.21
CA VAL A 456 -13.14 -5.42 -10.45
C VAL A 456 -14.02 -5.83 -9.28
N VAL A 457 -14.43 -4.88 -8.44
CA VAL A 457 -15.26 -5.17 -7.26
C VAL A 457 -16.59 -5.78 -7.68
N ARG A 458 -17.25 -5.22 -8.69
CA ARG A 458 -18.50 -5.73 -9.22
C ARG A 458 -18.40 -7.19 -9.68
N ASN A 459 -17.31 -7.57 -10.34
CA ASN A 459 -17.07 -8.95 -10.76
C ASN A 459 -17.01 -9.92 -9.57
N VAL A 460 -16.47 -9.48 -8.44
CA VAL A 460 -16.33 -10.30 -7.24
C VAL A 460 -17.65 -10.46 -6.48
N VAL A 461 -18.48 -9.40 -6.47
CA VAL A 461 -19.65 -9.33 -5.57
C VAL A 461 -21.00 -9.63 -6.25
N ILE A 462 -21.05 -9.77 -7.57
CA ILE A 462 -22.32 -10.04 -8.29
C ILE A 462 -22.37 -11.46 -8.85
N ASP A 463 -21.28 -12.03 -9.30
CA ASP A 463 -21.16 -13.36 -9.91
C ASP A 463 -20.60 -14.38 -8.91
#